data_bdbc40315f80c46f3e38d42a0094ffd8
#
_entry.id   bdbc40315f80c46f3e38d42a0094ffd8
#
_cell.length_a   1.000
_cell.length_b   1.000
_cell.length_c   1.000
_cell.angle_alpha   90.00
_cell.angle_beta   90.00
_cell.angle_gamma   90.00
#
_symmetry.space_group_name_H-M   'P 1'
#
loop_
_entity.id
_entity.type
_entity.pdbx_description
1 polymer ?
#
loop_
_entity_poly.entity_id
_entity_poly.type
_entity_poly.pdbx_seq_one_letter_code
_entity_poly.pdbx_strand_id
1 'polypeptide(L)'
;MVDVTTPFADATVKNRQPIVEELKKLLRNSNKVLEIGSGTGQHAVWFAPRLPWLTWLPSDLPDQLFGIARWIKDFPSDNLAQPIA
;
A
#
# COMPACT_ATOMS: atom_id res chain seq x y z
N MET A 1 -9.16 4.59 -9.01
CA MET A 1 -7.96 3.81 -8.72
C MET A 1 -6.74 4.70 -8.85
N VAL A 2 -5.81 4.58 -7.95
CA VAL A 2 -4.58 5.37 -7.95
C VAL A 2 -3.39 4.43 -7.93
N ASP A 3 -2.37 4.77 -8.69
CA ASP A 3 -1.11 4.07 -8.78
C ASP A 3 -0.12 4.72 -7.79
N VAL A 4 0.37 3.93 -6.84
CA VAL A 4 1.41 4.34 -5.90
C VAL A 4 2.60 3.43 -6.13
N THR A 5 3.73 4.00 -6.50
CA THR A 5 4.90 3.23 -6.85
C THR A 5 5.89 3.14 -5.69
N THR A 6 6.81 2.19 -5.79
CA THR A 6 7.78 1.89 -4.74
C THR A 6 9.10 2.67 -4.79
N PRO A 7 9.40 3.53 -5.78
CA PRO A 7 10.70 4.22 -5.78
C PRO A 7 11.00 5.03 -4.53
N PHE A 8 10.01 5.26 -3.71
CA PHE A 8 10.26 5.96 -2.47
C PHE A 8 10.44 5.10 -1.26
N ALA A 9 10.69 3.81 -1.41
CA ALA A 9 10.70 2.89 -0.28
C ALA A 9 11.54 3.40 0.89
N ASP A 10 12.76 3.85 0.63
CA ASP A 10 13.67 4.32 1.66
C ASP A 10 13.26 5.67 2.25
N ALA A 11 12.78 6.56 1.40
CA ALA A 11 12.32 7.87 1.82
C ALA A 11 10.98 7.79 2.56
N THR A 12 10.13 6.84 2.18
CA THR A 12 8.79 6.71 2.72
C THR A 12 8.81 6.42 4.22
N VAL A 13 9.81 5.68 4.71
CA VAL A 13 9.92 5.42 6.15
C VAL A 13 10.00 6.73 6.92
N LYS A 14 10.72 7.73 6.40
CA LYS A 14 10.88 9.04 7.05
C LYS A 14 9.73 9.99 6.73
N ASN A 15 9.13 9.88 5.55
CA ASN A 15 8.18 10.85 5.04
C ASN A 15 6.75 10.33 4.93
N ARG A 16 6.49 9.13 5.45
CA ARG A 16 5.19 8.48 5.23
C ARG A 16 4.03 9.23 5.88
N GLN A 17 4.26 9.94 6.98
CA GLN A 17 3.19 10.72 7.60
C GLN A 17 2.76 11.90 6.71
N PRO A 18 3.66 12.74 6.17
CA PRO A 18 3.27 13.74 5.19
C PRO A 18 2.63 13.15 3.94
N ILE A 19 3.12 11.99 3.49
CA ILE A 19 2.55 11.32 2.31
C ILE A 19 1.13 10.88 2.58
N VAL A 20 0.85 10.27 3.74
CA VAL A 20 -0.50 9.82 4.05
C VAL A 20 -1.46 11.00 4.15
N GLU A 21 -1.01 12.14 4.67
CA GLU A 21 -1.86 13.33 4.75
C GLU A 21 -2.24 13.84 3.36
N GLU A 22 -1.30 13.79 2.40
CA GLU A 22 -1.61 14.14 1.01
C GLU A 22 -2.54 13.12 0.36
N LEU A 23 -2.32 11.84 0.61
CA LEU A 23 -3.19 10.79 0.07
C LEU A 23 -4.62 10.93 0.59
N LYS A 24 -4.80 11.31 1.85
CA LYS A 24 -6.13 11.55 2.40
C LYS A 24 -6.89 12.61 1.60
N LYS A 25 -6.21 13.66 1.18
CA LYS A 25 -6.80 14.72 0.36
C LYS A 25 -7.08 14.25 -1.06
N LEU A 26 -6.09 13.65 -1.69
CA LEU A 26 -6.18 13.25 -3.09
C LEU A 26 -7.16 12.11 -3.33
N LEU A 27 -7.29 11.20 -2.36
CA LEU A 27 -8.05 9.97 -2.50
C LEU A 27 -9.36 9.97 -1.71
N ARG A 28 -9.78 11.12 -1.20
CA ARG A 28 -10.99 11.19 -0.34
C ARG A 28 -12.26 10.70 -1.04
N ASN A 29 -12.32 10.83 -2.38
CA ASN A 29 -13.48 10.40 -3.18
C ASN A 29 -13.19 9.11 -3.95
N SER A 30 -12.05 8.50 -3.73
CA SER A 30 -11.70 7.22 -4.35
C SER A 30 -12.10 6.07 -3.42
N ASN A 31 -12.22 4.87 -3.97
CA ASN A 31 -12.55 3.69 -3.17
C ASN A 31 -11.53 2.56 -3.33
N LYS A 32 -10.65 2.64 -4.31
CA LYS A 32 -9.64 1.60 -4.56
C LYS A 32 -8.30 2.22 -4.91
N VAL A 33 -7.23 1.56 -4.45
CA VAL A 33 -5.86 1.89 -4.81
C VAL A 33 -5.20 0.63 -5.33
N LEU A 34 -4.58 0.71 -6.50
CA LEU A 34 -3.68 -0.32 -7.00
C LEU A 34 -2.26 0.21 -6.83
N GLU A 35 -1.49 -0.44 -5.98
CA GLU A 35 -0.08 -0.11 -5.78
C GLU A 35 0.77 -0.95 -6.72
N ILE A 36 1.54 -0.28 -7.60
CA ILE A 36 2.42 -0.95 -8.55
C ILE A 36 3.82 -1.02 -7.93
N GLY A 37 4.40 -2.22 -7.92
CA GLY A 37 5.74 -2.39 -7.38
C GLY A 37 5.77 -2.25 -5.86
N SER A 38 4.96 -3.03 -5.16
CA SER A 38 4.81 -2.92 -3.70
C SER A 38 6.05 -3.32 -2.91
N GLY A 39 7.01 -3.96 -3.55
CA GLY A 39 8.26 -4.37 -2.91
C GLY A 39 8.01 -5.38 -1.79
N THR A 40 8.38 -5.02 -0.55
CA THR A 40 8.17 -5.88 0.60
C THR A 40 6.73 -5.89 1.11
N GLY A 41 5.92 -4.90 0.71
CA GLY A 41 4.58 -4.71 1.26
C GLY A 41 4.54 -3.84 2.51
N GLN A 42 5.70 -3.38 2.98
CA GLN A 42 5.82 -2.60 4.21
C GLN A 42 4.96 -1.33 4.18
N HIS A 43 4.91 -0.66 3.02
CA HIS A 43 4.13 0.57 2.89
C HIS A 43 2.64 0.28 2.86
N ALA A 44 2.23 -0.77 2.17
CA ALA A 44 0.82 -1.14 2.09
C ALA A 44 0.23 -1.41 3.48
N VAL A 45 0.96 -2.15 4.33
CA VAL A 45 0.49 -2.46 5.68
C VAL A 45 0.44 -1.23 6.58
N TRP A 46 1.21 -0.19 6.26
CA TRP A 46 1.18 1.07 7.02
C TRP A 46 0.09 2.01 6.52
N PHE A 47 -0.05 2.16 5.18
CA PHE A 47 -1.02 3.10 4.60
C PHE A 47 -2.45 2.61 4.68
N ALA A 48 -2.71 1.32 4.41
CA ALA A 48 -4.08 0.82 4.31
C ALA A 48 -4.94 1.11 5.55
N PRO A 49 -4.50 0.82 6.78
CA PRO A 49 -5.34 1.10 7.95
C PRO A 49 -5.55 2.58 8.20
N ARG A 50 -4.69 3.44 7.69
CA ARG A 50 -4.80 4.89 7.84
C ARG A 50 -5.71 5.53 6.80
N LEU A 51 -6.11 4.75 5.78
CA LEU A 51 -7.00 5.17 4.70
C LEU A 51 -8.17 4.16 4.63
N PRO A 52 -8.98 4.06 5.70
CA PRO A 52 -9.90 2.93 5.87
C PRO A 52 -11.04 2.86 4.85
N TRP A 53 -11.33 3.97 4.16
CA TRP A 53 -12.36 3.96 3.11
C TRP A 53 -11.87 3.37 1.79
N LEU A 54 -10.57 3.11 1.67
CA LEU A 54 -9.99 2.57 0.44
C LEU A 54 -9.81 1.06 0.55
N THR A 55 -9.96 0.37 -0.57
CA THR A 55 -9.44 -0.98 -0.72
C THR A 55 -8.06 -0.86 -1.34
N TRP A 56 -7.06 -1.32 -0.62
CA TRP A 56 -5.66 -1.24 -1.04
C TRP A 56 -5.24 -2.58 -1.64
N LEU A 57 -4.81 -2.57 -2.91
CA LEU A 57 -4.40 -3.77 -3.63
C LEU A 57 -2.92 -3.65 -4.01
N PRO A 58 -2.03 -4.32 -3.29
CA PRO A 58 -0.62 -4.33 -3.65
C PRO A 58 -0.35 -5.23 -4.85
N SER A 59 0.64 -4.87 -5.65
CA SER A 59 1.06 -5.69 -6.79
C SER A 59 2.55 -5.59 -7.01
N ASP A 60 3.13 -6.65 -7.57
CA ASP A 60 4.53 -6.68 -7.93
C ASP A 60 4.77 -7.87 -8.87
N LEU A 61 6.03 -8.09 -9.23
CA LEU A 61 6.42 -9.27 -9.98
C LEU A 61 6.11 -10.55 -9.18
N PRO A 62 5.84 -11.67 -9.86
CA PRO A 62 5.42 -12.89 -9.17
C PRO A 62 6.34 -13.35 -8.04
N ASP A 63 7.65 -13.17 -8.18
CA ASP A 63 8.62 -13.58 -7.17
C ASP A 63 8.62 -12.70 -5.93
N GLN A 64 7.95 -11.55 -5.95
CA GLN A 64 7.84 -10.65 -4.80
C GLN A 64 6.57 -10.89 -3.98
N LEU A 65 5.60 -11.61 -4.51
CA LEU A 65 4.28 -11.72 -3.89
C LEU A 65 4.31 -12.44 -2.55
N PHE A 66 5.20 -13.40 -2.39
CA PHE A 66 5.33 -14.14 -1.13
C PHE A 66 5.73 -13.21 0.01
N GLY A 67 6.69 -12.33 -0.22
CA GLY A 67 7.14 -11.37 0.81
C GLY A 67 6.04 -10.38 1.18
N ILE A 68 5.29 -9.90 0.18
CA ILE A 68 4.18 -8.99 0.42
C ILE A 68 3.09 -9.68 1.25
N ALA A 69 2.73 -10.91 0.88
CA ALA A 69 1.73 -11.68 1.60
C ALA A 69 2.15 -11.93 3.05
N ARG A 70 3.46 -12.13 3.28
CA ARG A 70 4.01 -12.31 4.63
C ARG A 70 3.83 -11.07 5.49
N TRP A 71 4.10 -9.88 4.94
CA TRP A 71 3.88 -8.62 5.65
C TRP A 71 2.40 -8.41 5.97
N ILE A 72 1.50 -8.73 5.03
CA ILE A 72 0.06 -8.61 5.24
C ILE A 72 -0.41 -9.57 6.33
N LYS A 73 0.14 -10.78 6.37
CA LYS A 73 -0.19 -11.75 7.41
C LYS A 73 0.18 -11.25 8.79
N ASP A 74 1.35 -10.62 8.91
CA ASP A 74 1.86 -10.11 10.18
C ASP A 74 1.15 -8.82 10.61
N PHE A 75 0.69 -8.02 9.65
CA PHE A 75 0.04 -6.73 9.90
C PHE A 75 -1.24 -6.61 9.08
N PRO A 76 -2.27 -7.41 9.38
CA PRO A 76 -3.48 -7.42 8.57
C PRO A 76 -4.33 -6.15 8.76
N SER A 77 -5.10 -5.83 7.72
CA SER A 77 -6.07 -4.74 7.76
C SER A 77 -7.26 -5.15 6.92
N ASP A 78 -8.47 -4.79 7.33
CA ASP A 78 -9.71 -5.18 6.65
C ASP A 78 -9.76 -4.70 5.20
N ASN A 79 -9.10 -3.58 4.92
CA ASN A 79 -9.11 -2.96 3.60
C ASN A 79 -7.87 -3.28 2.76
N LEU A 80 -7.02 -4.19 3.22
CA LEU A 80 -5.79 -4.57 2.53
C LEU A 80 -5.97 -5.94 1.89
N ALA A 81 -5.99 -5.97 0.56
CA ALA A 81 -6.20 -7.20 -0.20
C ALA A 81 -4.90 -7.98 -0.36
N GLN A 82 -5.02 -9.26 -0.70
CA GLN A 82 -3.86 -10.08 -1.03
C GLN A 82 -3.19 -9.55 -2.31
N PRO A 83 -1.86 -9.64 -2.42
CA PRO A 83 -1.16 -9.09 -3.56
C PRO A 83 -1.44 -9.85 -4.85
N ILE A 84 -1.33 -9.14 -5.98
CA ILE A 84 -1.46 -9.73 -7.32
C ILE A 84 -0.23 -9.42 -8.16
N ALA A 85 -0.01 -10.25 -9.16
CA ALA A 85 1.08 -10.06 -10.11
C ALA A 85 0.77 -8.94 -11.12
#